data_3f257df5b0c5ad2035691b2e6fdd857c
#
_entry.id   3f257df5b0c5ad2035691b2e6fdd857c
#
_cell.length_a   1.000
_cell.length_b   1.000
_cell.length_c   1.000
_cell.angle_alpha   90.00
_cell.angle_beta   90.00
_cell.angle_gamma   90.00
#
_symmetry.space_group_name_H-M   'P 1'
#
loop_
_entity.id
_entity.type
_entity.pdbx_description
1 polymer ?
#
loop_
_entity_poly.entity_id
_entity_poly.type
_entity_poly.pdbx_seq_one_letter_code
_entity_poly.pdbx_strand_id
1 'polypeptide(L)'
;MAAGLRWSEFGRLTVNKLRTPLSITFAFVATHNHFVLDRGGKVFKQSAPVIKLPEGATEEKYIGLLGLLNSSTACFWLKQVSHNKGRPGAEQAGADEPWEHRYEFTGTKLQDFPITERLPLERARRLDALAQELATVMPQHVCARGVPSREALAEARRRYHEIRAEMIAVQEELDWEVYKLYGILDEDLTYDGDDLPGLALGQRAFEIVLGRKVLDGEVETEWFARHGSTPIRDIPAEWPQAYRDLVRRRIEMIENKPFIGLVERPEHKRRWAAEPYEKMQAEALRTWLLDRLEDRRLWFDEAEHPRALSAAQLADLVRTDADFRQVLDLYLGRPDYDITAEVAALLKDEHVPYLAAYRYTESGLRKRQDWEHVWALQRREDAGEKVEIPVPPKYGPKDFAAQSYWRHRGKLDVPKERFIGYPGAERDGDPTPVYGWAGWDHLQQAKALAILIIERGYPTGDPRVTPLLAGIAELEPWLHQWHNQYDADYGGTPAGFFTGWLETQLTEHGLTREALAAWRPETKQRGRRARKGA
;
A
#
# COMPACT_ATOMS: atom_id res chain seq x y z
N MET A 1 -25.27 20.61 -7.90
CA MET A 1 -25.33 19.24 -7.35
C MET A 1 -26.67 19.04 -6.63
N ALA A 2 -27.34 17.91 -6.81
CA ALA A 2 -28.72 17.67 -6.36
C ALA A 2 -28.95 17.71 -4.84
N ALA A 3 -27.93 17.92 -4.02
CA ALA A 3 -28.02 17.94 -2.55
C ALA A 3 -27.51 19.23 -1.90
N GLY A 4 -27.23 20.30 -2.66
CA GLY A 4 -26.67 21.55 -2.13
C GLY A 4 -25.23 21.43 -1.58
N LEU A 5 -24.54 20.32 -1.84
CA LEU A 5 -23.16 20.09 -1.40
C LEU A 5 -22.17 20.76 -2.38
N ARG A 6 -21.06 21.26 -1.85
CA ARG A 6 -19.94 21.74 -2.66
C ARG A 6 -19.22 20.57 -3.31
N TRP A 7 -18.47 20.84 -4.40
CA TRP A 7 -17.72 19.81 -5.11
C TRP A 7 -16.66 19.09 -4.24
N SER A 8 -16.15 19.74 -3.19
CA SER A 8 -15.16 19.24 -2.25
C SER A 8 -15.75 18.58 -1.01
N GLU A 9 -17.07 18.60 -0.83
CA GLU A 9 -17.73 18.05 0.38
C GLU A 9 -18.05 16.56 0.26
N PHE A 10 -17.99 15.86 1.39
CA PHE A 10 -18.41 14.46 1.47
C PHE A 10 -19.93 14.35 1.38
N GLY A 11 -20.43 13.49 0.49
CA GLY A 11 -21.86 13.26 0.33
C GLY A 11 -22.54 12.65 1.55
N ARG A 12 -21.79 11.92 2.39
CA ARG A 12 -22.26 11.34 3.66
C ARG A 12 -21.10 11.10 4.60
N LEU A 13 -21.14 11.72 5.78
CA LEU A 13 -20.18 11.50 6.85
C LEU A 13 -20.95 11.27 8.18
N THR A 14 -20.74 10.11 8.82
CA THR A 14 -21.36 9.79 10.11
C THR A 14 -20.32 9.94 11.22
N VAL A 15 -20.06 11.18 11.63
CA VAL A 15 -19.00 11.57 12.57
C VAL A 15 -19.04 10.78 13.89
N ASN A 16 -20.25 10.59 14.45
CA ASN A 16 -20.40 9.89 15.74
C ASN A 16 -19.92 8.43 15.68
N LYS A 17 -20.08 7.74 14.53
CA LYS A 17 -19.58 6.38 14.34
C LYS A 17 -18.07 6.30 14.24
N LEU A 18 -17.39 7.39 13.91
CA LEU A 18 -15.92 7.44 13.80
C LEU A 18 -15.26 7.61 15.18
N ARG A 19 -15.99 8.11 16.18
CA ARG A 19 -15.44 8.41 17.51
C ARG A 19 -15.36 7.21 18.45
N THR A 20 -16.04 6.10 18.16
CA THR A 20 -15.97 4.88 18.98
C THR A 20 -14.64 4.20 18.76
N PRO A 21 -13.81 3.98 19.81
CA PRO A 21 -12.45 3.53 19.65
C PRO A 21 -12.34 2.08 19.12
N LEU A 22 -13.18 1.17 19.61
CA LEU A 22 -13.13 -0.24 19.20
C LEU A 22 -14.04 -0.52 18.02
N SER A 23 -13.55 -1.28 17.06
CA SER A 23 -14.33 -1.82 15.96
C SER A 23 -13.70 -3.09 15.38
N ILE A 24 -14.54 -3.98 14.84
CA ILE A 24 -14.08 -5.09 14.01
C ILE A 24 -14.29 -4.67 12.56
N THR A 25 -13.22 -4.68 11.77
CA THR A 25 -13.28 -4.41 10.33
C THR A 25 -13.08 -5.68 9.51
N PHE A 26 -13.61 -5.71 8.30
CA PHE A 26 -13.46 -6.84 7.38
C PHE A 26 -13.46 -6.39 5.93
N ALA A 27 -12.98 -7.25 5.02
CA ALA A 27 -13.00 -6.96 3.60
C ALA A 27 -14.41 -7.14 3.02
N PHE A 28 -14.94 -6.12 2.32
CA PHE A 28 -16.26 -6.18 1.69
C PHE A 28 -16.35 -7.26 0.61
N VAL A 29 -15.29 -7.44 -0.17
CA VAL A 29 -15.18 -8.52 -1.16
C VAL A 29 -13.92 -9.33 -0.89
N ALA A 30 -14.09 -10.60 -0.55
CA ALA A 30 -12.99 -11.51 -0.24
C ALA A 30 -13.32 -12.95 -0.60
N THR A 31 -12.31 -13.80 -0.62
CA THR A 31 -12.46 -15.24 -0.88
C THR A 31 -12.85 -16.03 0.38
N HIS A 32 -12.61 -15.45 1.57
CA HIS A 32 -12.93 -16.04 2.88
C HIS A 32 -13.13 -14.92 3.91
N ASN A 33 -13.68 -15.27 5.06
CA ASN A 33 -13.83 -14.38 6.19
C ASN A 33 -12.45 -13.93 6.73
N HIS A 34 -12.32 -12.63 6.95
CA HIS A 34 -11.12 -12.06 7.54
C HIS A 34 -11.50 -10.82 8.34
N PHE A 35 -11.66 -11.00 9.62
CA PHE A 35 -12.04 -9.95 10.56
C PHE A 35 -10.85 -9.54 11.40
N VAL A 36 -10.71 -8.24 11.64
CA VAL A 36 -9.58 -7.66 12.39
C VAL A 36 -10.12 -6.67 13.41
N LEU A 37 -9.63 -6.76 14.65
CA LEU A 37 -9.93 -5.78 15.69
C LEU A 37 -9.10 -4.52 15.46
N ASP A 38 -9.79 -3.37 15.34
CA ASP A 38 -9.18 -2.05 15.36
C ASP A 38 -9.43 -1.39 16.72
N ARG A 39 -8.35 -0.94 17.36
CA ARG A 39 -8.35 -0.29 18.66
C ARG A 39 -8.43 1.22 18.59
N GLY A 40 -8.71 1.76 17.41
CA GLY A 40 -8.86 3.18 17.13
C GLY A 40 -7.75 3.76 16.25
N GLY A 41 -7.90 5.04 15.94
CA GLY A 41 -6.94 5.78 15.12
C GLY A 41 -7.06 5.57 13.61
N LYS A 42 -7.96 4.70 13.13
CA LYS A 42 -8.19 4.43 11.71
C LYS A 42 -9.61 4.78 11.29
N VAL A 43 -9.72 5.23 10.05
CA VAL A 43 -11.01 5.50 9.39
C VAL A 43 -11.16 4.54 8.22
N PHE A 44 -12.27 3.79 8.23
CA PHE A 44 -12.58 2.80 7.21
C PHE A 44 -13.67 3.31 6.27
N LYS A 45 -13.53 3.02 4.98
CA LYS A 45 -14.55 3.31 3.96
C LYS A 45 -15.32 2.04 3.59
N GLN A 46 -16.27 2.17 2.66
CA GLN A 46 -17.16 1.09 2.22
C GLN A 46 -16.46 -0.24 1.85
N SER A 47 -15.22 -0.19 1.35
CA SER A 47 -14.45 -1.41 1.02
C SER A 47 -13.94 -2.20 2.24
N ALA A 48 -14.01 -1.60 3.42
CA ALA A 48 -13.68 -2.20 4.71
C ALA A 48 -14.74 -1.82 5.73
N PRO A 49 -15.94 -2.44 5.71
CA PRO A 49 -17.00 -2.17 6.65
C PRO A 49 -16.58 -2.45 8.08
N VAL A 50 -17.26 -1.84 9.04
CA VAL A 50 -16.98 -2.00 10.46
C VAL A 50 -18.18 -2.51 11.23
N ILE A 51 -17.93 -3.38 12.20
CA ILE A 51 -18.86 -3.81 13.24
C ILE A 51 -18.53 -3.03 14.51
N LYS A 52 -19.52 -2.38 15.09
CA LYS A 52 -19.43 -1.72 16.40
C LYS A 52 -20.44 -2.33 17.32
N LEU A 53 -20.00 -2.78 18.47
CA LEU A 53 -20.87 -3.27 19.53
C LEU A 53 -21.53 -2.08 20.26
N PRO A 54 -22.61 -2.30 21.02
CA PRO A 54 -23.25 -1.27 21.81
C PRO A 54 -22.25 -0.54 22.72
N GLU A 55 -22.59 0.69 23.08
CA GLU A 55 -21.79 1.50 24.01
C GLU A 55 -21.60 0.76 25.34
N GLY A 56 -20.36 0.81 25.87
CA GLY A 56 -19.98 0.08 27.08
C GLY A 56 -19.59 -1.39 26.86
N ALA A 57 -19.60 -1.89 25.62
CA ALA A 57 -19.07 -3.23 25.34
C ALA A 57 -17.56 -3.30 25.62
N THR A 58 -17.16 -4.32 26.37
CA THR A 58 -15.76 -4.54 26.73
C THR A 58 -14.94 -5.06 25.55
N GLU A 59 -13.63 -4.86 25.56
CA GLU A 59 -12.73 -5.41 24.55
C GLU A 59 -12.82 -6.95 24.48
N GLU A 60 -13.04 -7.63 25.60
CA GLU A 60 -13.25 -9.08 25.65
C GLU A 60 -14.45 -9.54 24.80
N LYS A 61 -15.54 -8.78 24.79
CA LYS A 61 -16.69 -9.08 23.92
C LYS A 61 -16.32 -8.95 22.44
N TYR A 62 -15.50 -7.95 22.10
CA TYR A 62 -14.98 -7.80 20.73
C TYR A 62 -14.06 -8.97 20.38
N ILE A 63 -13.14 -9.37 21.25
CA ILE A 63 -12.21 -10.48 21.04
C ILE A 63 -12.95 -11.81 20.88
N GLY A 64 -13.91 -12.10 21.77
CA GLY A 64 -14.68 -13.34 21.67
C GLY A 64 -15.50 -13.40 20.37
N LEU A 65 -16.15 -12.30 19.98
CA LEU A 65 -16.87 -12.21 18.71
C LEU A 65 -15.89 -12.31 17.51
N LEU A 66 -14.71 -11.71 17.60
CA LEU A 66 -13.67 -11.80 16.58
C LEU A 66 -13.26 -13.25 16.34
N GLY A 67 -13.05 -14.04 17.42
CA GLY A 67 -12.74 -15.46 17.32
C GLY A 67 -13.84 -16.23 16.59
N LEU A 68 -15.08 -16.02 16.98
CA LEU A 68 -16.23 -16.68 16.37
C LEU A 68 -16.34 -16.34 14.87
N LEU A 69 -16.22 -15.05 14.51
CA LEU A 69 -16.32 -14.57 13.14
C LEU A 69 -15.14 -15.03 12.25
N ASN A 70 -13.99 -15.36 12.83
CA ASN A 70 -12.83 -15.88 12.08
C ASN A 70 -12.79 -17.41 12.02
N SER A 71 -13.80 -18.11 12.53
CA SER A 71 -13.89 -19.57 12.46
C SER A 71 -14.28 -20.09 11.08
N SER A 72 -13.98 -21.35 10.83
CA SER A 72 -14.42 -22.08 9.62
C SER A 72 -15.94 -22.17 9.53
N THR A 73 -16.64 -22.32 10.66
CA THR A 73 -18.11 -22.31 10.73
C THR A 73 -18.68 -20.99 10.25
N ALA A 74 -18.09 -19.88 10.69
CA ALA A 74 -18.52 -18.55 10.22
C ALA A 74 -18.24 -18.36 8.73
N CYS A 75 -17.11 -18.85 8.23
CA CYS A 75 -16.81 -18.83 6.81
C CYS A 75 -17.84 -19.60 5.98
N PHE A 76 -18.17 -20.82 6.41
CA PHE A 76 -19.22 -21.64 5.80
C PHE A 76 -20.53 -20.86 5.74
N TRP A 77 -21.03 -20.37 6.88
CA TRP A 77 -22.31 -19.66 6.98
C TRP A 77 -22.33 -18.42 6.08
N LEU A 78 -21.29 -17.57 6.16
CA LEU A 78 -21.19 -16.35 5.37
C LEU A 78 -21.23 -16.62 3.86
N LYS A 79 -20.61 -17.71 3.39
CA LYS A 79 -20.64 -18.08 1.97
C LYS A 79 -22.01 -18.58 1.51
N GLN A 80 -22.83 -19.17 2.41
CA GLN A 80 -24.20 -19.59 2.06
C GLN A 80 -25.13 -18.37 1.87
N VAL A 81 -24.95 -17.30 2.64
CA VAL A 81 -25.85 -16.14 2.62
C VAL A 81 -25.34 -14.98 1.75
N SER A 82 -24.09 -15.01 1.34
CA SER A 82 -23.44 -13.93 0.58
C SER A 82 -23.47 -14.14 -0.92
N HIS A 83 -23.44 -13.04 -1.66
CA HIS A 83 -23.40 -13.12 -3.13
C HIS A 83 -22.05 -13.56 -3.63
N ASN A 84 -22.01 -14.64 -4.39
CA ASN A 84 -20.82 -15.14 -5.07
C ASN A 84 -20.51 -14.26 -6.29
N LYS A 85 -19.30 -13.68 -6.35
CA LYS A 85 -18.79 -12.84 -7.45
C LYS A 85 -17.97 -13.65 -8.46
N GLY A 86 -17.84 -14.95 -8.29
CA GLY A 86 -17.02 -15.81 -9.12
C GLY A 86 -15.51 -15.65 -8.90
N ARG A 87 -14.75 -16.28 -9.77
CA ARG A 87 -13.28 -16.20 -9.81
C ARG A 87 -12.86 -15.06 -10.74
N PRO A 88 -11.94 -14.17 -10.38
CA PRO A 88 -11.36 -13.20 -11.30
C PRO A 88 -10.59 -13.90 -12.42
N GLY A 89 -10.88 -13.57 -13.67
CA GLY A 89 -10.17 -14.17 -14.81
C GLY A 89 -10.63 -15.58 -15.16
N ALA A 90 -11.85 -15.98 -14.78
CA ALA A 90 -12.44 -17.30 -15.09
C ALA A 90 -12.50 -17.64 -16.60
N GLU A 91 -12.24 -16.68 -17.47
CA GLU A 91 -12.10 -16.90 -18.93
C GLU A 91 -10.74 -17.51 -19.34
N GLN A 92 -9.76 -17.54 -18.42
CA GLN A 92 -8.46 -18.18 -18.64
C GLN A 92 -8.46 -19.57 -17.99
N ALA A 93 -8.52 -20.58 -18.81
CA ALA A 93 -8.64 -22.00 -18.53
C ALA A 93 -7.83 -22.51 -17.31
N GLY A 94 -8.51 -23.05 -16.34
CA GLY A 94 -8.03 -23.87 -15.23
C GLY A 94 -9.23 -24.47 -14.53
N ALA A 95 -9.05 -25.59 -13.79
CA ALA A 95 -10.12 -26.19 -13.01
C ALA A 95 -10.73 -25.14 -12.06
N ASP A 96 -12.05 -25.15 -11.90
CA ASP A 96 -12.75 -24.27 -10.96
C ASP A 96 -12.40 -24.69 -9.53
N GLU A 97 -11.72 -23.79 -8.81
CA GLU A 97 -11.33 -24.00 -7.41
C GLU A 97 -12.27 -23.19 -6.50
N PRO A 98 -13.24 -23.83 -5.82
CA PRO A 98 -14.24 -23.12 -4.99
C PRO A 98 -13.63 -22.20 -3.92
N TRP A 99 -12.45 -22.50 -3.46
CA TRP A 99 -11.73 -21.68 -2.48
C TRP A 99 -11.18 -20.36 -3.08
N GLU A 100 -11.11 -20.20 -4.40
CA GLU A 100 -10.73 -18.94 -5.07
C GLU A 100 -11.92 -18.01 -5.33
N HIS A 101 -13.16 -18.47 -5.18
CA HIS A 101 -14.34 -17.66 -5.39
C HIS A 101 -14.41 -16.50 -4.41
N ARG A 102 -14.73 -15.32 -4.93
CA ARG A 102 -14.94 -14.11 -4.12
C ARG A 102 -16.40 -13.98 -3.75
N TYR A 103 -16.63 -13.53 -2.53
CA TYR A 103 -17.96 -13.26 -1.99
C TYR A 103 -18.07 -11.81 -1.53
N GLU A 104 -19.27 -11.25 -1.66
CA GLU A 104 -19.59 -9.91 -1.17
C GLU A 104 -20.17 -10.01 0.24
N PHE A 105 -19.32 -9.74 1.25
CA PHE A 105 -19.73 -9.76 2.66
C PHE A 105 -20.33 -8.39 3.04
N THR A 106 -21.63 -8.37 3.29
CA THR A 106 -22.34 -7.13 3.65
C THR A 106 -22.70 -7.10 5.13
N GLY A 107 -22.76 -5.89 5.71
CA GLY A 107 -23.20 -5.71 7.10
C GLY A 107 -24.62 -6.22 7.33
N THR A 108 -25.51 -6.12 6.35
CA THR A 108 -26.88 -6.63 6.45
C THR A 108 -26.92 -8.15 6.64
N LYS A 109 -26.05 -8.87 5.92
CA LYS A 109 -25.96 -10.34 6.08
C LYS A 109 -25.37 -10.71 7.44
N LEU A 110 -24.36 -9.98 7.90
CA LEU A 110 -23.76 -10.21 9.21
C LEU A 110 -24.71 -10.02 10.39
N GLN A 111 -25.77 -9.22 10.24
CA GLN A 111 -26.78 -9.04 11.30
C GLN A 111 -27.56 -10.33 11.61
N ASP A 112 -27.69 -11.22 10.65
CA ASP A 112 -28.37 -12.50 10.80
C ASP A 112 -27.44 -13.63 11.25
N PHE A 113 -26.14 -13.34 11.47
CA PHE A 113 -25.18 -14.35 11.89
C PHE A 113 -25.52 -14.90 13.28
N PRO A 114 -25.70 -16.21 13.43
CA PRO A 114 -26.07 -16.80 14.73
C PRO A 114 -24.89 -16.75 15.69
N ILE A 115 -25.06 -16.07 16.82
CA ILE A 115 -24.03 -15.98 17.87
C ILE A 115 -24.34 -17.01 18.95
N THR A 116 -23.34 -17.80 19.35
CA THR A 116 -23.46 -18.77 20.42
C THR A 116 -23.49 -18.09 21.79
N GLU A 117 -24.11 -18.75 22.81
CA GLU A 117 -24.13 -18.22 24.19
C GLU A 117 -22.72 -18.06 24.78
N ARG A 118 -21.83 -19.00 24.47
CA ARG A 118 -20.41 -18.96 24.82
C ARG A 118 -19.60 -18.59 23.61
N LEU A 119 -18.56 -17.79 23.81
CA LEU A 119 -17.61 -17.40 22.78
C LEU A 119 -16.26 -18.09 23.00
N PRO A 120 -15.47 -18.38 21.97
CA PRO A 120 -14.15 -19.01 22.10
C PRO A 120 -13.10 -17.98 22.57
N LEU A 121 -13.33 -17.40 23.77
CA LEU A 121 -12.62 -16.22 24.24
C LEU A 121 -11.13 -16.47 24.48
N GLU A 122 -10.76 -17.61 25.09
CA GLU A 122 -9.36 -17.85 25.45
C GLU A 122 -8.47 -18.02 24.22
N ARG A 123 -8.91 -18.83 23.25
CA ARG A 123 -8.17 -19.01 21.98
C ARG A 123 -8.19 -17.74 21.13
N ALA A 124 -9.30 -17.01 21.12
CA ALA A 124 -9.38 -15.71 20.45
C ALA A 124 -8.42 -14.68 21.07
N ARG A 125 -8.30 -14.64 22.41
CA ARG A 125 -7.35 -13.77 23.13
C ARG A 125 -5.89 -14.16 22.80
N ARG A 126 -5.58 -15.48 22.76
CA ARG A 126 -4.25 -15.94 22.37
C ARG A 126 -3.91 -15.52 20.93
N LEU A 127 -4.84 -15.71 19.98
CA LEU A 127 -4.65 -15.29 18.59
C LEU A 127 -4.47 -13.77 18.45
N ASP A 128 -5.21 -12.98 19.19
CA ASP A 128 -5.06 -11.53 19.21
C ASP A 128 -3.69 -11.09 19.76
N ALA A 129 -3.25 -11.70 20.87
CA ALA A 129 -1.93 -11.46 21.44
C ALA A 129 -0.80 -11.83 20.46
N LEU A 130 -0.90 -13.01 19.82
CA LEU A 130 0.05 -13.45 18.79
C LEU A 130 0.04 -12.52 17.58
N ALA A 131 -1.11 -11.98 17.16
CA ALA A 131 -1.19 -11.04 16.06
C ALA A 131 -0.52 -9.69 16.40
N GLN A 132 -0.63 -9.24 17.66
CA GLN A 132 0.10 -8.05 18.13
C GLN A 132 1.60 -8.30 18.19
N GLU A 133 2.03 -9.46 18.69
CA GLU A 133 3.44 -9.85 18.70
C GLU A 133 4.00 -9.98 17.28
N LEU A 134 3.26 -10.62 16.37
CA LEU A 134 3.62 -10.74 14.95
C LEU A 134 3.91 -9.36 14.32
N ALA A 135 3.09 -8.36 14.64
CA ALA A 135 3.29 -7.01 14.14
C ALA A 135 4.65 -6.43 14.56
N THR A 136 5.16 -6.77 15.75
CA THR A 136 6.45 -6.26 16.26
C THR A 136 7.67 -6.84 15.56
N VAL A 137 7.54 -8.02 14.97
CA VAL A 137 8.62 -8.72 14.25
C VAL A 137 8.51 -8.59 12.73
N MET A 138 7.53 -7.84 12.24
CA MET A 138 7.45 -7.51 10.81
C MET A 138 8.64 -6.64 10.40
N PRO A 139 9.23 -6.85 9.20
CA PRO A 139 10.40 -6.10 8.76
C PRO A 139 10.23 -4.58 8.83
N GLN A 140 9.03 -4.09 8.49
CA GLN A 140 8.70 -2.66 8.55
C GLN A 140 8.82 -2.11 9.98
N HIS A 141 8.40 -2.90 10.97
CA HIS A 141 8.50 -2.49 12.37
C HIS A 141 9.96 -2.50 12.86
N VAL A 142 10.73 -3.53 12.47
CA VAL A 142 12.17 -3.61 12.80
C VAL A 142 12.91 -2.41 12.24
N CYS A 143 12.68 -2.08 10.96
CA CYS A 143 13.31 -0.92 10.30
C CYS A 143 12.86 0.43 10.89
N ALA A 144 11.62 0.54 11.36
CA ALA A 144 11.10 1.78 11.95
C ALA A 144 11.69 2.09 13.34
N ARG A 145 12.29 1.11 14.02
CA ARG A 145 12.86 1.29 15.38
C ARG A 145 14.28 1.89 15.38
N GLY A 146 14.93 1.95 14.24
CA GLY A 146 16.29 2.47 14.10
C GLY A 146 17.01 1.92 12.87
N VAL A 147 18.34 1.87 12.94
CA VAL A 147 19.15 1.27 11.87
C VAL A 147 19.05 -0.26 11.96
N PRO A 148 18.48 -0.93 10.95
CA PRO A 148 18.36 -2.39 10.99
C PRO A 148 19.71 -3.06 10.88
N SER A 149 19.93 -4.12 11.67
CA SER A 149 21.10 -4.98 11.56
C SER A 149 20.73 -6.35 11.00
N ARG A 150 21.72 -7.07 10.49
CA ARG A 150 21.56 -8.45 10.00
C ARG A 150 21.03 -9.38 11.10
N GLU A 151 21.54 -9.23 12.30
CA GLU A 151 21.18 -10.04 13.47
C GLU A 151 19.73 -9.76 13.89
N ALA A 152 19.34 -8.49 13.98
CA ALA A 152 17.97 -8.11 14.33
C ALA A 152 16.94 -8.62 13.31
N LEU A 153 17.25 -8.53 12.01
CA LEU A 153 16.40 -9.04 10.95
C LEU A 153 16.31 -10.57 10.95
N ALA A 154 17.41 -11.27 11.21
CA ALA A 154 17.43 -12.72 11.30
C ALA A 154 16.62 -13.24 12.50
N GLU A 155 16.76 -12.60 13.67
CA GLU A 155 15.98 -12.94 14.87
C GLU A 155 14.49 -12.65 14.67
N ALA A 156 14.14 -11.50 14.10
CA ALA A 156 12.76 -11.16 13.78
C ALA A 156 12.13 -12.15 12.79
N ARG A 157 12.90 -12.60 11.78
CA ARG A 157 12.47 -13.64 10.84
C ARG A 157 12.19 -14.96 11.53
N ARG A 158 13.10 -15.42 12.39
CA ARG A 158 12.92 -16.65 13.16
C ARG A 158 11.64 -16.58 13.99
N ARG A 159 11.48 -15.50 14.75
CA ARG A 159 10.31 -15.28 15.60
C ARG A 159 9.00 -15.16 14.79
N TYR A 160 9.05 -14.53 13.62
CA TYR A 160 7.91 -14.44 12.68
C TYR A 160 7.38 -15.84 12.30
N HIS A 161 8.27 -16.76 11.97
CA HIS A 161 7.86 -18.13 11.61
C HIS A 161 7.31 -18.91 12.80
N GLU A 162 7.90 -18.77 13.99
CA GLU A 162 7.42 -19.38 15.22
C GLU A 162 6.02 -18.90 15.59
N ILE A 163 5.82 -17.58 15.65
CA ILE A 163 4.50 -16.99 15.94
C ILE A 163 3.45 -17.48 14.93
N ARG A 164 3.78 -17.50 13.67
CA ARG A 164 2.83 -17.98 12.66
C ARG A 164 2.49 -19.45 12.81
N ALA A 165 3.45 -20.29 13.10
CA ALA A 165 3.21 -21.70 13.34
C ALA A 165 2.28 -21.91 14.55
N GLU A 166 2.49 -21.15 15.63
CA GLU A 166 1.60 -21.14 16.79
C GLU A 166 0.20 -20.59 16.43
N MET A 167 0.10 -19.50 15.67
CA MET A 167 -1.20 -18.95 15.23
C MET A 167 -2.00 -19.95 14.40
N ILE A 168 -1.35 -20.73 13.53
CA ILE A 168 -2.01 -21.79 12.75
C ILE A 168 -2.56 -22.86 13.69
N ALA A 169 -1.77 -23.29 14.67
CA ALA A 169 -2.18 -24.29 15.64
C ALA A 169 -3.37 -23.80 16.49
N VAL A 170 -3.27 -22.61 17.08
CA VAL A 170 -4.35 -22.05 17.92
C VAL A 170 -5.62 -21.79 17.11
N GLN A 171 -5.50 -21.40 15.83
CA GLN A 171 -6.67 -21.26 14.95
C GLN A 171 -7.34 -22.61 14.65
N GLU A 172 -6.55 -23.67 14.49
CA GLU A 172 -7.10 -25.02 14.32
C GLU A 172 -7.87 -25.43 15.58
N GLU A 173 -7.31 -25.20 16.77
CA GLU A 173 -8.00 -25.45 18.04
C GLU A 173 -9.27 -24.62 18.21
N LEU A 174 -9.25 -23.36 17.78
CA LEU A 174 -10.43 -22.48 17.77
C LEU A 174 -11.54 -23.02 16.86
N ASP A 175 -11.20 -23.52 15.68
CA ASP A 175 -12.19 -24.09 14.75
C ASP A 175 -12.89 -25.30 15.39
N TRP A 176 -12.13 -26.21 16.01
CA TRP A 176 -12.69 -27.41 16.67
C TRP A 176 -13.51 -27.07 17.93
N GLU A 177 -13.12 -26.04 18.72
CA GLU A 177 -13.95 -25.51 19.80
C GLU A 177 -15.28 -24.98 19.26
N VAL A 178 -15.25 -24.23 18.16
CA VAL A 178 -16.46 -23.63 17.56
C VAL A 178 -17.40 -24.70 17.01
N TYR A 179 -16.90 -25.83 16.48
CA TYR A 179 -17.77 -26.94 16.06
C TYR A 179 -18.59 -27.48 17.25
N LYS A 180 -17.98 -27.60 18.42
CA LYS A 180 -18.66 -28.00 19.65
C LYS A 180 -19.64 -26.93 20.12
N LEU A 181 -19.26 -25.66 20.11
CA LEU A 181 -20.12 -24.55 20.52
C LEU A 181 -21.42 -24.46 19.71
N TYR A 182 -21.36 -24.80 18.42
CA TYR A 182 -22.55 -24.86 17.55
C TYR A 182 -23.29 -26.20 17.59
N GLY A 183 -22.79 -27.19 18.33
CA GLY A 183 -23.38 -28.53 18.35
C GLY A 183 -23.24 -29.28 17.02
N ILE A 184 -22.28 -28.91 16.17
CA ILE A 184 -21.93 -29.66 14.96
C ILE A 184 -21.23 -30.96 15.34
N LEU A 185 -20.54 -30.96 16.47
CA LEU A 185 -19.84 -32.08 17.06
C LEU A 185 -20.15 -32.15 18.55
N ASP A 186 -20.53 -33.36 19.05
CA ASP A 186 -20.81 -33.60 20.47
C ASP A 186 -19.53 -33.81 21.27
N GLU A 187 -18.53 -34.42 20.66
CA GLU A 187 -17.22 -34.76 21.26
C GLU A 187 -16.34 -33.51 21.32
N ASP A 188 -15.57 -33.34 22.39
CA ASP A 188 -14.54 -32.32 22.49
C ASP A 188 -13.26 -32.80 21.82
N LEU A 189 -12.90 -32.21 20.72
CA LEU A 189 -11.69 -32.50 19.95
C LEU A 189 -10.73 -31.33 19.96
N THR A 190 -10.64 -30.60 21.07
CA THR A 190 -9.62 -29.58 21.31
C THR A 190 -8.44 -30.17 22.09
N TYR A 191 -7.27 -29.56 21.93
CA TYR A 191 -6.06 -29.94 22.68
C TYR A 191 -5.90 -29.03 23.90
N ASP A 192 -5.80 -29.62 25.06
CA ASP A 192 -5.64 -28.94 26.35
C ASP A 192 -4.24 -29.08 26.95
N GLY A 193 -3.29 -29.71 26.23
CA GLY A 193 -1.90 -29.85 26.66
C GLY A 193 -1.11 -28.55 26.52
N ASP A 194 -0.15 -28.33 27.40
CA ASP A 194 0.75 -27.16 27.37
C ASP A 194 1.78 -27.22 26.22
N ASP A 195 1.90 -28.37 25.55
CA ASP A 195 2.86 -28.67 24.49
C ASP A 195 2.22 -28.71 23.11
N LEU A 196 1.23 -27.84 22.85
CA LEU A 196 0.62 -27.69 21.54
C LEU A 196 1.72 -27.36 20.48
N PRO A 197 1.94 -28.23 19.47
CA PRO A 197 2.99 -28.01 18.49
C PRO A 197 2.60 -26.89 17.53
N GLY A 198 3.57 -26.08 17.10
CA GLY A 198 3.37 -25.17 15.99
C GLY A 198 3.11 -25.93 14.69
N LEU A 199 2.14 -25.47 13.89
CA LEU A 199 1.79 -26.12 12.63
C LEU A 199 2.37 -25.35 11.43
N ALA A 200 3.00 -26.07 10.52
CA ALA A 200 3.35 -25.55 9.21
C ALA A 200 2.16 -25.63 8.25
N LEU A 201 2.26 -24.91 7.12
CA LEU A 201 1.28 -25.03 6.03
C LEU A 201 1.32 -26.46 5.45
N GLY A 202 0.15 -27.05 5.22
CA GLY A 202 0.01 -28.43 4.77
C GLY A 202 -0.15 -29.45 5.90
N GLN A 203 -0.09 -29.04 7.18
CA GLN A 203 -0.11 -29.93 8.33
C GLN A 203 -1.43 -29.94 9.12
N ARG A 204 -2.39 -29.07 8.81
CA ARG A 204 -3.72 -29.11 9.47
C ARG A 204 -4.46 -30.39 9.12
N ALA A 205 -5.37 -30.83 9.98
CA ALA A 205 -6.09 -32.10 9.80
C ALA A 205 -6.75 -32.21 8.40
N PHE A 206 -7.44 -31.17 7.94
CA PHE A 206 -8.05 -31.17 6.60
C PHE A 206 -7.00 -31.17 5.47
N GLU A 207 -5.82 -30.55 5.65
CA GLU A 207 -4.74 -30.58 4.66
C GLU A 207 -4.12 -31.95 4.53
N ILE A 208 -4.02 -32.71 5.64
CA ILE A 208 -3.57 -34.12 5.60
C ILE A 208 -4.59 -34.98 4.84
N VAL A 209 -5.89 -34.80 5.09
CA VAL A 209 -6.95 -35.50 4.35
C VAL A 209 -6.91 -35.15 2.86
N LEU A 210 -6.80 -33.86 2.54
CA LEU A 210 -6.67 -33.40 1.16
C LEU A 210 -5.39 -33.93 0.49
N GLY A 211 -4.28 -33.90 1.25
CA GLY A 211 -2.98 -34.39 0.79
C GLY A 211 -2.99 -35.86 0.42
N ARG A 212 -3.67 -36.69 1.23
CA ARG A 212 -3.88 -38.12 0.92
C ARG A 212 -4.60 -38.28 -0.42
N LYS A 213 -5.72 -37.60 -0.61
CA LYS A 213 -6.51 -37.65 -1.86
C LYS A 213 -5.72 -37.19 -3.10
N VAL A 214 -4.89 -36.16 -2.94
CA VAL A 214 -4.00 -35.68 -4.02
C VAL A 214 -2.94 -36.73 -4.36
N LEU A 215 -2.30 -37.32 -3.33
CA LEU A 215 -1.25 -38.33 -3.50
C LEU A 215 -1.80 -39.67 -4.04
N ASP A 216 -3.08 -39.95 -3.81
CA ASP A 216 -3.78 -41.13 -4.34
C ASP A 216 -4.37 -40.88 -5.75
N GLY A 217 -4.27 -39.62 -6.25
CA GLY A 217 -4.79 -39.26 -7.56
C GLY A 217 -6.32 -39.10 -7.61
N GLU A 218 -6.98 -39.02 -6.46
CA GLU A 218 -8.45 -38.86 -6.38
C GLU A 218 -8.91 -37.42 -6.62
N VAL A 219 -8.02 -36.43 -6.31
CA VAL A 219 -8.33 -34.99 -6.41
C VAL A 219 -7.14 -34.24 -7.03
N GLU A 220 -7.44 -33.39 -8.00
CA GLU A 220 -6.51 -32.38 -8.49
C GLU A 220 -6.84 -31.03 -7.86
N THR A 221 -5.85 -30.32 -7.29
CA THR A 221 -6.01 -28.99 -6.71
C THR A 221 -4.70 -28.23 -6.71
N GLU A 222 -4.77 -26.91 -6.89
CA GLU A 222 -3.63 -25.99 -6.74
C GLU A 222 -3.41 -25.55 -5.29
N TRP A 223 -4.19 -26.03 -4.31
CA TRP A 223 -4.15 -25.59 -2.92
C TRP A 223 -2.73 -25.54 -2.37
N PHE A 224 -2.00 -26.64 -2.44
CA PHE A 224 -0.65 -26.75 -1.85
C PHE A 224 0.34 -25.83 -2.55
N ALA A 225 0.38 -25.80 -3.87
CA ALA A 225 1.25 -24.94 -4.65
C ALA A 225 0.98 -23.45 -4.39
N ARG A 226 -0.29 -23.06 -4.37
CA ARG A 226 -0.72 -21.67 -4.10
C ARG A 226 -0.42 -21.20 -2.68
N HIS A 227 -0.37 -22.12 -1.73
CA HIS A 227 -0.08 -21.81 -0.32
C HIS A 227 1.37 -22.08 0.06
N GLY A 228 2.25 -22.45 -0.89
CA GLY A 228 3.67 -22.67 -0.63
C GLY A 228 3.91 -23.87 0.30
N SER A 229 3.07 -24.91 0.20
CA SER A 229 3.17 -26.16 0.96
C SER A 229 3.21 -27.39 0.05
N THR A 230 3.46 -28.54 0.63
CA THR A 230 3.43 -29.83 -0.06
C THR A 230 2.41 -30.75 0.61
N PRO A 231 1.69 -31.59 -0.18
CA PRO A 231 0.80 -32.58 0.40
C PRO A 231 1.59 -33.60 1.23
N ILE A 232 1.09 -33.93 2.42
CA ILE A 232 1.62 -34.98 3.27
C ILE A 232 0.56 -36.06 3.48
N ARG A 233 1.00 -37.32 3.70
CA ARG A 233 0.13 -38.47 3.96
C ARG A 233 0.02 -38.77 5.45
N ASP A 234 1.12 -38.62 6.15
CA ASP A 234 1.26 -39.05 7.55
C ASP A 234 1.22 -37.87 8.49
N ILE A 235 0.70 -38.10 9.69
CA ILE A 235 0.77 -37.14 10.79
C ILE A 235 2.25 -37.04 11.22
N PRO A 236 2.83 -35.83 11.36
CA PRO A 236 4.23 -35.63 11.73
C PRO A 236 4.60 -36.41 13.01
N ALA A 237 5.67 -37.22 12.93
CA ALA A 237 6.09 -38.13 14.01
C ALA A 237 6.69 -37.38 15.20
N GLU A 238 7.22 -36.17 14.97
CA GLU A 238 7.82 -35.32 16.01
C GLU A 238 6.80 -34.64 16.93
N TRP A 239 5.52 -34.69 16.61
CA TRP A 239 4.48 -34.12 17.47
C TRP A 239 4.25 -34.97 18.72
N PRO A 240 3.80 -34.34 19.84
CA PRO A 240 3.41 -35.07 21.02
C PRO A 240 2.42 -36.21 20.73
N GLN A 241 2.57 -37.36 21.39
CA GLN A 241 1.72 -38.53 21.09
C GLN A 241 0.23 -38.20 21.29
N ALA A 242 -0.11 -37.50 22.38
CA ALA A 242 -1.50 -37.10 22.64
C ALA A 242 -2.08 -36.21 21.54
N TYR A 243 -1.29 -35.27 20.99
CA TYR A 243 -1.73 -34.45 19.87
C TYR A 243 -1.89 -35.26 18.58
N ARG A 244 -0.97 -36.20 18.30
CA ARG A 244 -1.09 -37.10 17.13
C ARG A 244 -2.35 -37.97 17.21
N ASP A 245 -2.70 -38.45 18.40
CA ASP A 245 -3.92 -39.24 18.59
C ASP A 245 -5.18 -38.38 18.40
N LEU A 246 -5.17 -37.15 18.89
CA LEU A 246 -6.23 -36.18 18.63
C LEU A 246 -6.40 -35.88 17.13
N VAL A 247 -5.30 -35.58 16.44
CA VAL A 247 -5.34 -35.30 14.99
C VAL A 247 -5.83 -36.50 14.20
N ARG A 248 -5.46 -37.73 14.58
CA ARG A 248 -6.01 -38.95 13.98
C ARG A 248 -7.53 -38.99 14.15
N ARG A 249 -8.02 -38.66 15.34
CA ARG A 249 -9.46 -38.60 15.61
C ARG A 249 -10.17 -37.53 14.80
N ARG A 250 -9.54 -36.35 14.65
CA ARG A 250 -10.05 -35.30 13.78
C ARG A 250 -10.17 -35.74 12.32
N ILE A 251 -9.15 -36.43 11.81
CA ILE A 251 -9.17 -36.99 10.44
C ILE A 251 -10.33 -37.97 10.27
N GLU A 252 -10.55 -38.89 11.24
CA GLU A 252 -11.69 -39.80 11.24
C GLU A 252 -13.02 -39.07 11.20
N MET A 253 -13.15 -37.95 11.95
CA MET A 253 -14.36 -37.14 11.93
C MET A 253 -14.58 -36.45 10.57
N ILE A 254 -13.51 -35.90 9.95
CA ILE A 254 -13.57 -35.26 8.63
C ILE A 254 -14.03 -36.28 7.57
N GLU A 255 -13.53 -37.50 7.63
CA GLU A 255 -13.84 -38.56 6.65
C GLU A 255 -15.23 -39.18 6.86
N ASN A 256 -15.71 -39.30 8.11
CA ASN A 256 -16.90 -40.08 8.43
C ASN A 256 -18.13 -39.24 8.85
N LYS A 257 -17.97 -37.96 9.21
CA LYS A 257 -19.07 -37.08 9.60
C LYS A 257 -19.34 -36.02 8.52
N PRO A 258 -20.48 -36.13 7.78
CA PRO A 258 -20.74 -35.24 6.64
C PRO A 258 -20.67 -33.73 6.96
N PHE A 259 -21.17 -33.32 8.14
CA PHE A 259 -21.16 -31.90 8.53
C PHE A 259 -19.74 -31.41 8.86
N ILE A 260 -18.90 -32.24 9.51
CA ILE A 260 -17.50 -31.90 9.74
C ILE A 260 -16.74 -31.88 8.42
N GLY A 261 -16.89 -32.90 7.57
CA GLY A 261 -16.29 -32.92 6.24
C GLY A 261 -16.70 -31.72 5.36
N LEU A 262 -17.88 -31.15 5.59
CA LEU A 262 -18.33 -29.94 4.86
C LEU A 262 -17.62 -28.68 5.36
N VAL A 263 -17.54 -28.43 6.68
CA VAL A 263 -16.92 -27.21 7.23
C VAL A 263 -15.39 -27.26 7.14
N GLU A 264 -14.80 -28.45 7.05
CA GLU A 264 -13.37 -28.69 6.89
C GLU A 264 -12.88 -28.65 5.43
N ARG A 265 -13.73 -28.26 4.47
CA ARG A 265 -13.28 -28.06 3.09
C ARG A 265 -12.37 -26.84 2.95
N PRO A 266 -11.41 -26.87 2.01
CA PRO A 266 -10.47 -25.76 1.78
C PRO A 266 -11.13 -24.38 1.62
N GLU A 267 -12.32 -24.32 0.99
CA GLU A 267 -13.03 -23.07 0.78
C GLU A 267 -13.51 -22.38 2.08
N HIS A 268 -13.61 -23.12 3.18
CA HIS A 268 -14.08 -22.58 4.46
C HIS A 268 -12.92 -22.32 5.45
N LYS A 269 -11.76 -22.87 5.18
CA LYS A 269 -10.59 -22.80 6.09
C LYS A 269 -9.82 -21.49 5.91
N ARG A 270 -9.33 -20.94 7.03
CA ARG A 270 -8.48 -19.75 7.03
C ARG A 270 -7.22 -20.00 6.22
N ARG A 271 -6.87 -19.03 5.37
CA ARG A 271 -5.62 -19.07 4.59
C ARG A 271 -4.50 -18.38 5.34
N TRP A 272 -3.35 -19.03 5.32
CA TRP A 272 -2.16 -18.56 6.00
C TRP A 272 -1.01 -18.24 5.06
N ALA A 273 -1.18 -18.46 3.74
CA ALA A 273 -0.20 -18.00 2.78
C ALA A 273 -0.01 -16.49 2.89
N ALA A 274 1.22 -16.06 2.94
CA ALA A 274 1.61 -14.66 3.02
C ALA A 274 2.76 -14.41 2.05
N GLU A 275 3.03 -13.14 1.78
CA GLU A 275 4.21 -12.76 1.04
C GLU A 275 5.47 -13.28 1.74
N PRO A 276 6.48 -13.79 1.00
CA PRO A 276 7.73 -14.24 1.59
C PRO A 276 8.37 -13.15 2.47
N TYR A 277 8.88 -13.55 3.64
CA TYR A 277 9.49 -12.61 4.59
C TYR A 277 10.62 -11.81 3.96
N GLU A 278 11.42 -12.44 3.10
CA GLU A 278 12.53 -11.82 2.38
C GLU A 278 12.07 -10.68 1.48
N LYS A 279 10.92 -10.83 0.82
CA LYS A 279 10.36 -9.77 -0.01
C LYS A 279 9.87 -8.59 0.83
N MET A 280 9.17 -8.88 1.94
CA MET A 280 8.76 -7.84 2.90
C MET A 280 9.96 -7.12 3.51
N GLN A 281 11.04 -7.87 3.79
CA GLN A 281 12.30 -7.31 4.29
C GLN A 281 12.97 -6.39 3.26
N ALA A 282 13.05 -6.82 2.01
CA ALA A 282 13.61 -5.99 0.94
C ALA A 282 12.82 -4.67 0.76
N GLU A 283 11.48 -4.74 0.82
CA GLU A 283 10.64 -3.54 0.76
C GLU A 283 10.81 -2.63 1.99
N ALA A 284 10.99 -3.20 3.18
CA ALA A 284 11.22 -2.43 4.40
C ALA A 284 12.59 -1.73 4.38
N LEU A 285 13.65 -2.44 3.96
CA LEU A 285 14.99 -1.87 3.80
C LEU A 285 15.00 -0.77 2.73
N ARG A 286 14.33 -1.00 1.60
CA ARG A 286 14.16 0.01 0.55
C ARG A 286 13.44 1.25 1.07
N THR A 287 12.39 1.08 1.84
CA THR A 287 11.64 2.19 2.46
C THR A 287 12.54 2.98 3.41
N TRP A 288 13.32 2.31 4.25
CA TRP A 288 14.26 2.95 5.16
C TRP A 288 15.31 3.78 4.41
N LEU A 289 15.87 3.24 3.31
CA LEU A 289 16.84 3.97 2.47
C LEU A 289 16.20 5.21 1.83
N LEU A 290 14.96 5.10 1.35
CA LEU A 290 14.23 6.21 0.77
C LEU A 290 13.90 7.28 1.83
N ASP A 291 13.50 6.88 3.04
CA ASP A 291 13.25 7.81 4.16
C ASP A 291 14.53 8.59 4.52
N ARG A 292 15.69 7.95 4.42
CA ARG A 292 16.99 8.60 4.63
C ARG A 292 17.34 9.59 3.52
N LEU A 293 16.99 9.24 2.27
CA LEU A 293 17.15 10.15 1.12
C LEU A 293 16.17 11.32 1.14
N GLU A 294 15.05 11.21 1.86
CA GLU A 294 14.10 12.32 2.10
C GLU A 294 14.52 13.25 3.25
N ASP A 295 15.61 12.98 3.94
CA ASP A 295 16.05 13.85 5.03
C ASP A 295 16.22 15.29 4.52
N ARG A 296 15.46 16.23 5.13
CA ARG A 296 15.44 17.64 4.76
C ARG A 296 16.84 18.25 4.59
N ARG A 297 17.80 17.84 5.44
CA ARG A 297 19.19 18.33 5.42
C ARG A 297 19.91 18.09 4.10
N LEU A 298 19.48 17.09 3.32
CA LEU A 298 20.05 16.82 1.99
C LEU A 298 19.57 17.83 0.94
N TRP A 299 18.40 18.42 1.13
CA TRP A 299 17.67 19.21 0.13
C TRP A 299 17.72 20.72 0.37
N PHE A 300 18.49 21.16 1.35
CA PHE A 300 18.75 22.58 1.62
C PHE A 300 20.25 22.79 1.79
N ASP A 301 20.73 23.97 1.40
CA ASP A 301 22.09 24.41 1.68
C ASP A 301 22.20 25.01 3.10
N GLU A 302 23.40 25.48 3.48
CA GLU A 302 23.64 26.09 4.79
C GLU A 302 22.87 27.42 5.00
N ALA A 303 22.45 28.07 3.92
CA ALA A 303 21.63 29.27 3.95
C ALA A 303 20.12 28.99 3.85
N GLU A 304 19.71 27.72 4.03
CA GLU A 304 18.31 27.27 3.93
C GLU A 304 17.68 27.48 2.54
N HIS A 305 18.50 27.54 1.48
CA HIS A 305 17.98 27.55 0.12
C HIS A 305 17.74 26.11 -0.37
N PRO A 306 16.60 25.84 -1.02
CA PRO A 306 16.31 24.54 -1.61
C PRO A 306 17.26 24.27 -2.78
N ARG A 307 17.83 23.07 -2.83
CA ARG A 307 18.76 22.65 -3.88
C ARG A 307 18.33 21.38 -4.59
N ALA A 308 18.25 21.43 -5.91
CA ALA A 308 18.10 20.26 -6.73
C ALA A 308 19.46 19.58 -6.90
N LEU A 309 19.50 18.25 -6.73
CA LEU A 309 20.70 17.43 -6.74
C LEU A 309 20.63 16.37 -7.84
N SER A 310 21.76 16.14 -8.53
CA SER A 310 21.88 14.96 -9.36
C SER A 310 22.00 13.69 -8.50
N ALA A 311 21.69 12.53 -9.09
CA ALA A 311 21.87 11.27 -8.38
C ALA A 311 23.32 11.05 -7.94
N ALA A 312 24.30 11.52 -8.70
CA ALA A 312 25.71 11.49 -8.32
C ALA A 312 25.99 12.38 -7.10
N GLN A 313 25.50 13.61 -7.10
CA GLN A 313 25.67 14.52 -5.96
C GLN A 313 24.99 13.98 -4.69
N LEU A 314 23.80 13.42 -4.81
CA LEU A 314 23.10 12.79 -3.69
C LEU A 314 23.85 11.55 -3.18
N ALA A 315 24.38 10.73 -4.08
CA ALA A 315 25.23 9.58 -3.72
C ALA A 315 26.48 10.00 -2.96
N ASP A 316 27.12 11.11 -3.34
CA ASP A 316 28.30 11.63 -2.64
C ASP A 316 27.97 12.09 -1.21
N LEU A 317 26.79 12.69 -0.99
CA LEU A 317 26.34 13.08 0.35
C LEU A 317 26.10 11.87 1.25
N VAL A 318 25.49 10.80 0.75
CA VAL A 318 25.17 9.61 1.56
C VAL A 318 26.31 8.58 1.59
N ARG A 319 27.35 8.73 0.79
CA ARG A 319 28.52 7.85 0.75
C ARG A 319 29.24 7.79 2.10
N THR A 320 29.25 8.88 2.85
CA THR A 320 29.89 8.99 4.16
C THR A 320 28.97 8.59 5.31
N ASP A 321 27.67 8.39 5.07
CA ASP A 321 26.72 7.91 6.07
C ASP A 321 26.89 6.39 6.25
N ALA A 322 27.50 6.00 7.39
CA ALA A 322 27.78 4.60 7.70
C ALA A 322 26.49 3.77 7.83
N ASP A 323 25.43 4.36 8.38
CA ASP A 323 24.13 3.71 8.55
C ASP A 323 23.46 3.44 7.19
N PHE A 324 23.51 4.45 6.29
CA PHE A 324 22.99 4.30 4.93
C PHE A 324 23.70 3.18 4.18
N ARG A 325 25.03 3.13 4.27
CA ARG A 325 25.83 2.08 3.62
C ARG A 325 25.54 0.71 4.19
N GLN A 326 25.47 0.57 5.52
CA GLN A 326 25.11 -0.70 6.16
C GLN A 326 23.76 -1.23 5.67
N VAL A 327 22.76 -0.36 5.60
CA VAL A 327 21.42 -0.78 5.15
C VAL A 327 21.38 -1.04 3.65
N LEU A 328 22.16 -0.30 2.85
CA LEU A 328 22.28 -0.57 1.41
C LEU A 328 22.96 -1.91 1.15
N ASP A 329 24.00 -2.27 1.92
CA ASP A 329 24.65 -3.60 1.87
C ASP A 329 23.66 -4.72 2.19
N LEU A 330 22.79 -4.52 3.21
CA LEU A 330 21.72 -5.47 3.57
C LEU A 330 20.67 -5.60 2.46
N TYR A 331 20.28 -4.48 1.85
CA TYR A 331 19.27 -4.44 0.79
C TYR A 331 19.76 -5.13 -0.48
N LEU A 332 21.02 -4.88 -0.89
CA LEU A 332 21.63 -5.46 -2.09
C LEU A 332 22.16 -6.89 -1.85
N GLY A 333 22.38 -7.28 -0.60
CA GLY A 333 22.99 -8.56 -0.23
C GLY A 333 24.49 -8.65 -0.58
N ARG A 334 25.15 -7.53 -0.92
CA ARG A 334 26.55 -7.44 -1.31
C ARG A 334 27.12 -6.06 -0.99
N PRO A 335 28.41 -5.94 -0.67
CA PRO A 335 29.08 -4.65 -0.40
C PRO A 335 29.75 -4.01 -1.63
N ASP A 336 29.81 -4.71 -2.76
CA ASP A 336 30.46 -4.24 -3.99
C ASP A 336 29.39 -3.75 -5.00
N TYR A 337 29.26 -2.42 -5.13
CA TYR A 337 28.30 -1.76 -6.00
C TYR A 337 28.72 -0.31 -6.32
N ASP A 338 28.20 0.23 -7.41
CA ASP A 338 28.24 1.66 -7.69
C ASP A 338 27.11 2.37 -6.95
N ILE A 339 27.46 3.10 -5.89
CA ILE A 339 26.47 3.81 -5.06
C ILE A 339 25.64 4.82 -5.86
N THR A 340 26.21 5.45 -6.89
CA THR A 340 25.50 6.39 -7.77
C THR A 340 24.40 5.67 -8.55
N ALA A 341 24.72 4.51 -9.11
CA ALA A 341 23.76 3.70 -9.84
C ALA A 341 22.63 3.20 -8.92
N GLU A 342 22.97 2.76 -7.70
CA GLU A 342 21.96 2.27 -6.74
C GLU A 342 21.07 3.39 -6.21
N VAL A 343 21.61 4.57 -5.90
CA VAL A 343 20.80 5.75 -5.53
C VAL A 343 19.86 6.14 -6.68
N ALA A 344 20.36 6.19 -7.91
CA ALA A 344 19.50 6.46 -9.08
C ALA A 344 18.39 5.41 -9.25
N ALA A 345 18.70 4.13 -8.99
CA ALA A 345 17.73 3.03 -9.06
C ALA A 345 16.65 3.14 -7.96
N LEU A 346 17.02 3.52 -6.73
CA LEU A 346 16.09 3.77 -5.65
C LEU A 346 15.07 4.88 -5.99
N LEU A 347 15.54 5.97 -6.61
CA LEU A 347 14.73 7.16 -6.91
C LEU A 347 13.87 7.01 -8.17
N LYS A 348 14.23 6.10 -9.08
CA LYS A 348 13.66 5.96 -10.43
C LYS A 348 12.13 5.94 -10.47
N ASP A 349 11.49 5.22 -9.55
CA ASP A 349 10.03 5.05 -9.51
C ASP A 349 9.36 5.83 -8.37
N GLU A 350 10.12 6.66 -7.64
CA GLU A 350 9.66 7.42 -6.47
C GLU A 350 9.52 8.92 -6.73
N HIS A 351 9.70 9.34 -7.98
CA HIS A 351 9.58 10.74 -8.37
C HIS A 351 8.45 10.96 -9.37
N VAL A 352 7.99 12.21 -9.41
CA VAL A 352 7.10 12.72 -10.46
C VAL A 352 7.75 13.99 -11.06
N PRO A 353 7.74 14.20 -12.38
CA PRO A 353 8.33 15.39 -12.98
C PRO A 353 7.65 16.68 -12.52
N TYR A 354 8.46 17.74 -12.35
CA TYR A 354 8.02 19.06 -11.92
C TYR A 354 7.00 19.70 -12.86
N LEU A 355 7.13 19.48 -14.18
CA LEU A 355 6.31 20.10 -15.22
C LEU A 355 5.22 19.16 -15.71
N ALA A 356 4.00 19.65 -15.84
CA ALA A 356 2.85 18.88 -16.29
C ALA A 356 3.04 18.25 -17.67
N ALA A 357 3.71 18.94 -18.58
CA ALA A 357 4.00 18.43 -19.91
C ALA A 357 4.83 17.14 -19.92
N TYR A 358 5.67 16.91 -18.91
CA TYR A 358 6.37 15.63 -18.70
C TYR A 358 5.50 14.59 -18.00
N ARG A 359 4.56 15.05 -17.15
CA ARG A 359 3.77 14.20 -16.24
C ARG A 359 2.61 13.53 -16.95
N TYR A 360 1.92 14.28 -17.83
CA TYR A 360 0.67 13.84 -18.44
C TYR A 360 0.81 13.51 -19.93
N THR A 361 -0.11 12.66 -20.38
CA THR A 361 -0.44 12.54 -21.81
C THR A 361 -1.36 13.69 -22.24
N GLU A 362 -1.63 13.83 -23.54
CA GLU A 362 -2.56 14.84 -24.04
C GLU A 362 -3.97 14.75 -23.40
N SER A 363 -4.45 13.53 -23.10
CA SER A 363 -5.72 13.37 -22.39
C SER A 363 -5.65 13.84 -20.92
N GLY A 364 -4.50 13.67 -20.29
CA GLY A 364 -4.24 14.15 -18.94
C GLY A 364 -4.12 15.67 -18.88
N LEU A 365 -3.43 16.28 -19.86
CA LEU A 365 -3.30 17.74 -19.95
C LEU A 365 -4.65 18.43 -20.12
N ARG A 366 -5.57 17.87 -20.93
CA ARG A 366 -6.94 18.41 -21.04
C ARG A 366 -7.68 18.37 -19.72
N LYS A 367 -7.60 17.24 -18.98
CA LYS A 367 -8.21 17.15 -17.64
C LYS A 367 -7.58 18.13 -16.65
N ARG A 368 -6.28 18.37 -16.76
CA ARG A 368 -5.61 19.36 -15.94
C ARG A 368 -6.17 20.77 -16.19
N GLN A 369 -6.42 21.16 -17.45
CA GLN A 369 -7.06 22.44 -17.76
C GLN A 369 -8.44 22.57 -17.12
N ASP A 370 -9.25 21.48 -17.11
CA ASP A 370 -10.53 21.47 -16.39
C ASP A 370 -10.33 21.67 -14.88
N TRP A 371 -9.32 21.06 -14.28
CA TRP A 371 -8.97 21.26 -12.87
C TRP A 371 -8.48 22.68 -12.58
N GLU A 372 -7.65 23.27 -13.43
CA GLU A 372 -7.19 24.66 -13.30
C GLU A 372 -8.37 25.64 -13.38
N HIS A 373 -9.32 25.38 -14.26
CA HIS A 373 -10.56 26.13 -14.32
C HIS A 373 -11.39 26.03 -13.03
N VAL A 374 -11.55 24.81 -12.49
CA VAL A 374 -12.23 24.59 -11.20
C VAL A 374 -11.54 25.35 -10.08
N TRP A 375 -10.21 25.33 -10.00
CA TRP A 375 -9.46 26.07 -8.99
C TRP A 375 -9.57 27.59 -9.17
N ALA A 376 -9.62 28.08 -10.40
CA ALA A 376 -9.84 29.50 -10.66
C ALA A 376 -11.23 29.95 -10.18
N LEU A 377 -12.27 29.14 -10.43
CA LEU A 377 -13.62 29.40 -9.92
C LEU A 377 -13.68 29.33 -8.40
N GLN A 378 -12.96 28.38 -7.77
CA GLN A 378 -12.90 28.27 -6.31
C GLN A 378 -12.27 29.52 -5.68
N ARG A 379 -11.18 30.05 -6.24
CA ARG A 379 -10.57 31.31 -5.75
C ARG A 379 -11.53 32.49 -5.84
N ARG A 380 -12.36 32.55 -6.87
CA ARG A 380 -13.42 33.58 -7.00
C ARG A 380 -14.52 33.39 -5.96
N GLU A 381 -14.94 32.15 -5.69
CA GLU A 381 -15.90 31.85 -4.61
C GLU A 381 -15.32 32.26 -3.25
N ASP A 382 -14.05 31.92 -2.97
CA ASP A 382 -13.35 32.28 -1.75
C ASP A 382 -13.21 33.80 -1.56
N ALA A 383 -13.15 34.56 -2.67
CA ALA A 383 -13.18 36.03 -2.68
C ALA A 383 -14.59 36.63 -2.51
N GLY A 384 -15.63 35.77 -2.35
CA GLY A 384 -17.00 36.20 -2.12
C GLY A 384 -17.88 36.32 -3.38
N GLU A 385 -17.38 35.91 -4.55
CA GLU A 385 -18.18 35.85 -5.76
C GLU A 385 -19.14 34.66 -5.76
N LYS A 386 -20.32 34.83 -6.32
CA LYS A 386 -21.25 33.74 -6.58
C LYS A 386 -20.94 33.10 -7.94
N VAL A 387 -20.30 31.97 -7.90
CA VAL A 387 -19.92 31.18 -9.08
C VAL A 387 -20.43 29.76 -9.01
N GLU A 388 -20.76 29.17 -10.15
CA GLU A 388 -21.09 27.74 -10.23
C GLU A 388 -19.82 26.96 -10.54
N ILE A 389 -19.41 26.06 -9.65
CA ILE A 389 -18.19 25.28 -9.78
C ILE A 389 -18.55 23.86 -10.23
N PRO A 390 -18.10 23.44 -11.44
CA PRO A 390 -18.35 22.08 -11.92
C PRO A 390 -17.54 21.05 -11.14
N VAL A 391 -18.01 19.78 -11.15
CA VAL A 391 -17.23 18.66 -10.61
C VAL A 391 -16.05 18.37 -11.53
N PRO A 392 -14.81 18.44 -11.05
CA PRO A 392 -13.65 18.20 -11.88
C PRO A 392 -13.56 16.72 -12.34
N PRO A 393 -12.97 16.45 -13.51
CA PRO A 393 -12.83 15.10 -14.03
C PRO A 393 -11.86 14.27 -13.19
N LYS A 394 -12.10 12.96 -13.10
CA LYS A 394 -11.15 12.02 -12.48
C LYS A 394 -10.11 11.57 -13.49
N TYR A 395 -8.85 11.53 -13.06
CA TYR A 395 -7.78 10.93 -13.85
C TYR A 395 -7.88 9.41 -13.88
N GLY A 396 -7.29 8.81 -14.90
CA GLY A 396 -7.07 7.36 -15.05
C GLY A 396 -5.61 7.07 -15.41
N PRO A 397 -5.19 5.79 -15.40
CA PRO A 397 -3.79 5.42 -15.70
C PRO A 397 -3.29 5.94 -17.04
N LYS A 398 -4.15 5.98 -18.06
CA LYS A 398 -3.83 6.46 -19.42
C LYS A 398 -3.58 7.96 -19.53
N ASP A 399 -3.95 8.73 -18.51
CA ASP A 399 -3.78 10.18 -18.50
C ASP A 399 -2.36 10.58 -18.07
N PHE A 400 -1.58 9.64 -17.53
CA PHE A 400 -0.21 9.86 -17.09
C PHE A 400 0.80 9.24 -18.06
N ALA A 401 1.93 9.93 -18.26
CA ALA A 401 2.99 9.49 -19.16
C ALA A 401 3.72 8.22 -18.68
N ALA A 402 3.70 7.94 -17.38
CA ALA A 402 4.26 6.73 -16.78
C ALA A 402 3.32 6.14 -15.72
N GLN A 403 3.41 4.80 -15.55
CA GLN A 403 2.61 4.09 -14.54
C GLN A 403 3.01 4.48 -13.10
N SER A 404 4.29 4.82 -12.86
CA SER A 404 4.77 5.33 -11.57
C SER A 404 4.08 6.65 -11.22
N TYR A 405 3.93 7.57 -12.16
CA TYR A 405 3.25 8.86 -11.93
C TYR A 405 1.79 8.66 -11.55
N TRP A 406 1.06 7.75 -12.24
CA TRP A 406 -0.29 7.37 -11.84
C TRP A 406 -0.34 6.78 -10.42
N ARG A 407 0.63 5.94 -10.05
CA ARG A 407 0.71 5.31 -8.72
C ARG A 407 0.83 6.37 -7.63
N HIS A 408 1.65 7.40 -7.86
CA HIS A 408 1.88 8.48 -6.91
C HIS A 408 0.77 9.52 -6.87
N ARG A 409 0.05 9.73 -7.96
CA ARG A 409 -0.95 10.80 -8.08
C ARG A 409 -2.40 10.32 -7.94
N GLY A 410 -2.73 9.21 -8.56
CA GLY A 410 -4.07 8.62 -8.50
C GLY A 410 -5.18 9.47 -9.14
N LYS A 411 -6.42 9.12 -8.83
CA LYS A 411 -7.63 9.66 -9.49
C LYS A 411 -7.87 11.17 -9.32
N LEU A 412 -7.32 11.75 -8.28
CA LEU A 412 -7.53 13.16 -7.93
C LEU A 412 -6.25 14.00 -8.05
N ASP A 413 -5.20 13.42 -8.63
CA ASP A 413 -3.88 14.03 -8.77
C ASP A 413 -3.31 14.59 -7.45
N VAL A 414 -3.50 13.84 -6.36
CA VAL A 414 -2.95 14.20 -5.04
C VAL A 414 -1.50 13.75 -4.96
N PRO A 415 -0.55 14.66 -4.71
CA PRO A 415 0.87 14.32 -4.58
C PRO A 415 1.14 13.29 -3.48
N LYS A 416 1.89 12.23 -3.80
CA LYS A 416 2.36 11.18 -2.89
C LYS A 416 3.77 10.73 -3.23
N GLU A 417 4.36 11.31 -4.26
CA GLU A 417 5.76 11.11 -4.59
C GLU A 417 6.68 11.59 -3.48
N ARG A 418 7.85 10.98 -3.40
CA ARG A 418 8.90 11.38 -2.45
C ARG A 418 9.81 12.45 -3.03
N PHE A 419 9.96 12.44 -4.36
CA PHE A 419 10.91 13.32 -5.07
C PHE A 419 10.27 13.98 -6.29
N ILE A 420 10.82 15.11 -6.67
CA ILE A 420 10.49 15.82 -7.90
C ILE A 420 11.61 15.54 -8.92
N GLY A 421 11.29 15.07 -10.11
CA GLY A 421 12.28 14.91 -11.18
C GLY A 421 12.40 16.15 -12.05
N TYR A 422 13.62 16.48 -12.46
CA TYR A 422 13.93 17.61 -13.37
C TYR A 422 14.56 17.09 -14.67
N PRO A 423 13.77 16.40 -15.54
CA PRO A 423 14.30 15.90 -16.80
C PRO A 423 14.76 17.04 -17.70
N GLY A 424 15.93 16.86 -18.32
CA GLY A 424 16.58 17.86 -19.17
C GLY A 424 17.40 18.92 -18.43
N ALA A 425 17.50 18.81 -17.08
CA ALA A 425 18.32 19.71 -16.26
C ALA A 425 19.68 19.13 -15.87
N GLU A 426 20.07 18.00 -16.44
CA GLU A 426 21.37 17.37 -16.23
C GLU A 426 22.51 18.31 -16.68
N ARG A 427 23.72 18.15 -16.09
CA ARG A 427 24.93 18.88 -16.48
C ARG A 427 25.67 18.10 -17.55
N ASP A 428 26.37 18.79 -18.47
CA ASP A 428 27.19 18.14 -19.49
C ASP A 428 28.26 17.22 -18.89
N GLY A 429 28.76 17.54 -17.70
CA GLY A 429 29.74 16.71 -16.97
C GLY A 429 29.14 15.67 -16.01
N ASP A 430 27.81 15.69 -15.80
CA ASP A 430 27.09 14.75 -14.94
C ASP A 430 25.72 14.43 -15.57
N PRO A 431 25.63 13.36 -16.34
CA PRO A 431 24.40 12.96 -17.03
C PRO A 431 23.40 12.24 -16.12
N THR A 432 23.68 12.11 -14.82
CA THR A 432 22.74 11.45 -13.91
C THR A 432 21.47 12.30 -13.68
N PRO A 433 20.31 11.67 -13.51
CA PRO A 433 19.04 12.39 -13.32
C PRO A 433 19.10 13.37 -12.15
N VAL A 434 18.42 14.52 -12.32
CA VAL A 434 18.33 15.56 -11.31
C VAL A 434 17.00 15.45 -10.57
N TYR A 435 17.08 15.55 -9.24
CA TYR A 435 15.95 15.42 -8.34
C TYR A 435 15.85 16.61 -7.39
N GLY A 436 14.64 16.81 -6.86
CA GLY A 436 14.34 17.67 -5.74
C GLY A 436 13.44 16.95 -4.73
N TRP A 437 13.19 17.57 -3.62
CA TRP A 437 12.37 17.00 -2.55
C TRP A 437 10.89 17.36 -2.72
N ALA A 438 10.01 16.36 -2.68
CA ALA A 438 8.56 16.61 -2.79
C ALA A 438 7.95 17.31 -1.56
N GLY A 439 8.70 17.40 -0.45
CA GLY A 439 8.30 18.14 0.74
C GLY A 439 8.45 19.68 0.63
N TRP A 440 8.99 20.20 -0.47
CA TRP A 440 9.06 21.65 -0.71
C TRP A 440 7.67 22.25 -0.94
N ASP A 441 7.40 23.41 -0.33
CA ASP A 441 6.26 24.24 -0.68
C ASP A 441 6.44 24.89 -2.07
N HIS A 442 5.43 25.60 -2.56
CA HIS A 442 5.46 26.20 -3.90
C HIS A 442 6.55 27.27 -4.05
N LEU A 443 6.86 28.01 -2.98
CA LEU A 443 7.92 29.02 -3.00
C LEU A 443 9.31 28.36 -3.06
N GLN A 444 9.51 27.29 -2.29
CA GLN A 444 10.75 26.51 -2.29
C GLN A 444 10.96 25.83 -3.65
N GLN A 445 9.91 25.29 -4.27
CA GLN A 445 9.98 24.75 -5.63
C GLN A 445 10.35 25.82 -6.67
N ALA A 446 9.78 27.01 -6.58
CA ALA A 446 10.11 28.13 -7.48
C ALA A 446 11.57 28.59 -7.27
N LYS A 447 12.02 28.70 -6.01
CA LYS A 447 13.44 28.99 -5.68
C LYS A 447 14.38 27.93 -6.26
N ALA A 448 14.06 26.63 -6.08
CA ALA A 448 14.87 25.54 -6.60
C ALA A 448 15.01 25.60 -8.14
N LEU A 449 13.93 25.88 -8.85
CA LEU A 449 13.96 26.07 -10.31
C LEU A 449 14.80 27.28 -10.72
N ALA A 450 14.65 28.42 -10.05
CA ALA A 450 15.42 29.64 -10.34
C ALA A 450 16.92 29.41 -10.08
N ILE A 451 17.28 28.81 -8.93
CA ILE A 451 18.66 28.44 -8.60
C ILE A 451 19.22 27.50 -9.68
N LEU A 452 18.47 26.49 -10.07
CA LEU A 452 18.87 25.54 -11.09
C LEU A 452 19.16 26.22 -12.44
N ILE A 453 18.31 27.17 -12.87
CA ILE A 453 18.51 27.96 -14.10
C ILE A 453 19.81 28.78 -13.99
N ILE A 454 19.98 29.49 -12.88
CA ILE A 454 21.16 30.33 -12.63
C ILE A 454 22.45 29.49 -12.61
N GLU A 455 22.45 28.38 -11.88
CA GLU A 455 23.62 27.50 -11.80
C GLU A 455 23.99 26.83 -13.13
N ARG A 456 23.02 26.58 -14.00
CA ARG A 456 23.29 26.00 -15.33
C ARG A 456 23.88 27.02 -16.27
N GLY A 457 23.59 28.32 -16.05
CA GLY A 457 24.13 29.41 -16.85
C GLY A 457 23.82 29.25 -18.34
N TYR A 458 22.59 28.83 -18.68
CA TYR A 458 22.20 28.58 -20.05
C TYR A 458 22.33 29.85 -20.89
N PRO A 459 22.94 29.81 -22.11
CA PRO A 459 23.03 30.94 -22.98
C PRO A 459 21.62 31.37 -23.46
N THR A 460 21.51 32.64 -23.85
CA THR A 460 20.27 33.20 -24.45
C THR A 460 19.78 32.31 -25.58
N GLY A 461 18.52 31.91 -25.55
CA GLY A 461 17.88 31.06 -26.56
C GLY A 461 18.18 29.54 -26.41
N ASP A 462 18.84 29.10 -25.36
CA ASP A 462 19.01 27.65 -25.07
C ASP A 462 17.64 26.98 -24.84
N PRO A 463 17.24 25.97 -25.62
CA PRO A 463 15.93 25.34 -25.50
C PRO A 463 15.71 24.62 -24.14
N ARG A 464 16.76 24.30 -23.39
CA ARG A 464 16.68 23.67 -22.08
C ARG A 464 16.09 24.59 -21.01
N VAL A 465 16.13 25.91 -21.20
CA VAL A 465 15.54 26.91 -20.29
C VAL A 465 14.02 26.90 -20.35
N THR A 466 13.45 26.72 -21.55
CA THR A 466 12.00 26.82 -21.77
C THR A 466 11.18 25.96 -20.81
N PRO A 467 11.43 24.65 -20.63
CA PRO A 467 10.67 23.83 -19.67
C PRO A 467 10.87 24.26 -18.22
N LEU A 468 12.04 24.77 -17.83
CA LEU A 468 12.30 25.22 -16.47
C LEU A 468 11.50 26.49 -16.13
N LEU A 469 11.47 27.46 -17.05
CA LEU A 469 10.63 28.66 -16.95
C LEU A 469 9.13 28.30 -16.96
N ALA A 470 8.73 27.32 -17.78
CA ALA A 470 7.36 26.79 -17.77
C ALA A 470 6.98 26.22 -16.40
N GLY A 471 7.92 25.57 -15.70
CA GLY A 471 7.72 25.09 -14.33
C GLY A 471 7.44 26.22 -13.33
N ILE A 472 8.15 27.34 -13.44
CA ILE A 472 7.91 28.54 -12.61
C ILE A 472 6.53 29.14 -12.94
N ALA A 473 6.17 29.23 -14.23
CA ALA A 473 4.86 29.72 -14.65
C ALA A 473 3.71 28.84 -14.12
N GLU A 474 3.89 27.52 -14.03
CA GLU A 474 2.91 26.62 -13.40
C GLU A 474 2.74 26.84 -11.90
N LEU A 475 3.77 27.28 -11.20
CA LEU A 475 3.72 27.58 -9.76
C LEU A 475 3.10 28.95 -9.46
N GLU A 476 3.10 29.88 -10.41
CA GLU A 476 2.70 31.28 -10.20
C GLU A 476 1.31 31.46 -9.56
N PRO A 477 0.23 30.75 -9.99
CA PRO A 477 -1.08 30.86 -9.33
C PRO A 477 -1.06 30.45 -7.84
N TRP A 478 -0.22 29.50 -7.48
CA TRP A 478 -0.06 29.03 -6.11
C TRP A 478 0.79 29.98 -5.27
N LEU A 479 1.80 30.62 -5.88
CA LEU A 479 2.57 31.68 -5.24
C LEU A 479 1.67 32.87 -4.88
N HIS A 480 0.80 33.30 -5.81
CA HIS A 480 -0.18 34.35 -5.55
C HIS A 480 -1.21 33.96 -4.48
N GLN A 481 -1.57 32.71 -4.37
CA GLN A 481 -2.52 32.24 -3.38
C GLN A 481 -1.92 32.12 -1.97
N TRP A 482 -0.68 31.66 -1.84
CA TRP A 482 -0.10 31.28 -0.55
C TRP A 482 1.10 32.11 -0.11
N HIS A 483 1.76 32.84 -1.03
CA HIS A 483 3.01 33.60 -0.79
C HIS A 483 2.89 35.04 -1.30
N ASN A 484 1.74 35.65 -1.11
CA ASN A 484 1.44 37.03 -1.55
C ASN A 484 1.40 38.05 -0.39
N GLN A 485 2.03 37.73 0.74
CA GLN A 485 2.25 38.65 1.84
C GLN A 485 3.63 39.30 1.67
N TYR A 486 3.78 40.53 2.22
CA TYR A 486 5.07 41.24 2.20
C TYR A 486 6.14 40.45 2.94
N ASP A 487 7.29 40.31 2.31
CA ASP A 487 8.47 39.65 2.85
C ASP A 487 9.70 40.57 2.59
N ALA A 488 10.42 40.89 3.65
CA ALA A 488 11.56 41.81 3.60
C ALA A 488 12.73 41.28 2.75
N ASP A 489 12.91 39.97 2.71
CA ASP A 489 13.98 39.32 1.91
C ASP A 489 13.76 39.52 0.39
N TYR A 490 12.51 39.75 -0.02
CA TYR A 490 12.15 40.00 -1.42
C TYR A 490 11.93 41.51 -1.72
N GLY A 491 11.92 42.36 -0.69
CA GLY A 491 11.55 43.78 -0.85
C GLY A 491 10.11 43.97 -1.33
N GLY A 492 9.25 42.96 -1.18
CA GLY A 492 7.88 42.93 -1.70
C GLY A 492 7.20 41.61 -1.35
N THR A 493 6.32 41.12 -2.22
CA THR A 493 5.76 39.78 -2.04
C THR A 493 6.59 38.75 -2.83
N PRO A 494 6.82 37.54 -2.30
CA PRO A 494 7.50 36.48 -3.06
C PRO A 494 6.81 36.19 -4.42
N ALA A 495 5.47 36.18 -4.45
CA ALA A 495 4.72 36.04 -5.68
C ALA A 495 5.05 37.13 -6.73
N GLY A 496 5.03 38.40 -6.32
CA GLY A 496 5.40 39.53 -7.19
C GLY A 496 6.84 39.46 -7.67
N PHE A 497 7.76 39.06 -6.80
CA PHE A 497 9.16 38.85 -7.16
C PHE A 497 9.30 37.81 -8.29
N PHE A 498 8.71 36.61 -8.12
CA PHE A 498 8.81 35.54 -9.13
C PHE A 498 8.10 35.87 -10.43
N THR A 499 6.96 36.59 -10.38
CA THR A 499 6.31 37.12 -11.60
C THR A 499 7.26 38.07 -12.37
N GLY A 500 7.87 39.05 -11.68
CA GLY A 500 8.81 40.01 -12.31
C GLY A 500 10.08 39.30 -12.80
N TRP A 501 10.61 38.35 -12.04
CA TRP A 501 11.78 37.58 -12.44
C TRP A 501 11.49 36.73 -13.69
N LEU A 502 10.33 36.09 -13.76
CA LEU A 502 9.91 35.32 -14.93
C LEU A 502 9.81 36.21 -16.20
N GLU A 503 9.21 37.39 -16.09
CA GLU A 503 9.11 38.34 -17.24
C GLU A 503 10.50 38.80 -17.73
N THR A 504 11.43 38.99 -16.78
CA THR A 504 12.83 39.33 -17.12
C THR A 504 13.48 38.16 -17.89
N GLN A 505 13.33 36.93 -17.43
CA GLN A 505 13.88 35.75 -18.11
C GLN A 505 13.24 35.51 -19.48
N LEU A 506 11.92 35.71 -19.61
CA LEU A 506 11.24 35.65 -20.91
C LEU A 506 11.85 36.63 -21.91
N THR A 507 12.08 37.88 -21.49
CA THR A 507 12.70 38.92 -22.33
C THR A 507 14.13 38.53 -22.70
N GLU A 508 14.93 38.06 -21.75
CA GLU A 508 16.32 37.66 -21.96
C GLU A 508 16.46 36.50 -22.95
N HIS A 509 15.56 35.52 -22.88
CA HIS A 509 15.60 34.33 -23.74
C HIS A 509 14.74 34.47 -25.01
N GLY A 510 14.05 35.58 -25.21
CA GLY A 510 13.17 35.81 -26.37
C GLY A 510 11.96 34.89 -26.40
N LEU A 511 11.44 34.51 -25.22
CA LEU A 511 10.30 33.63 -25.04
C LEU A 511 9.03 34.41 -24.70
N THR A 512 7.88 33.76 -24.88
CA THR A 512 6.58 34.28 -24.44
C THR A 512 5.87 33.31 -23.52
N ARG A 513 4.88 33.79 -22.77
CA ARG A 513 4.07 32.90 -21.89
C ARG A 513 3.33 31.84 -22.71
N GLU A 514 2.90 32.15 -23.93
CA GLU A 514 2.27 31.19 -24.83
C GLU A 514 3.25 30.07 -25.24
N ALA A 515 4.52 30.42 -25.49
CA ALA A 515 5.56 29.45 -25.80
C ALA A 515 5.80 28.51 -24.63
N LEU A 516 5.80 29.00 -23.38
CA LEU A 516 5.89 28.15 -22.18
C LEU A 516 4.69 27.19 -22.06
N ALA A 517 3.47 27.71 -22.23
CA ALA A 517 2.25 26.90 -22.14
C ALA A 517 2.14 25.83 -23.25
N ALA A 518 2.66 26.16 -24.45
CA ALA A 518 2.65 25.28 -25.60
C ALA A 518 3.80 24.24 -25.58
N TRP A 519 4.81 24.44 -24.74
CA TRP A 519 5.98 23.57 -24.72
C TRP A 519 5.61 22.10 -24.45
N ARG A 520 6.23 21.19 -25.18
CA ARG A 520 6.08 19.73 -25.01
C ARG A 520 7.44 19.07 -25.17
N PRO A 521 7.71 17.99 -24.40
CA PRO A 521 8.93 17.21 -24.56
C PRO A 521 8.96 16.54 -25.94
N GLU A 522 10.14 16.44 -26.51
CA GLU A 522 10.34 15.68 -27.76
C GLU A 522 9.94 14.22 -27.55
N THR A 523 8.98 13.75 -28.33
CA THR A 523 8.60 12.34 -28.32
C THR A 523 9.70 11.51 -28.95
N LYS A 524 10.43 10.70 -28.17
CA LYS A 524 11.25 9.64 -28.73
C LYS A 524 10.34 8.73 -29.56
N GLN A 525 10.43 8.82 -30.89
CA GLN A 525 9.73 7.89 -31.79
C GLN A 525 10.14 6.47 -31.37
N ARG A 526 9.20 5.72 -30.78
CA ARG A 526 9.38 4.27 -30.60
C ARG A 526 9.53 3.69 -31.99
N GLY A 527 10.75 3.31 -32.34
CA GLY A 527 11.06 2.63 -33.60
C GLY A 527 10.05 1.53 -33.85
N ARG A 528 9.29 1.67 -34.94
CA ARG A 528 8.35 0.67 -35.43
C ARG A 528 9.15 -0.62 -35.63
N ARG A 529 9.03 -1.57 -34.71
CA ARG A 529 9.59 -2.92 -34.94
C ARG A 529 8.99 -3.41 -36.26
N ALA A 530 9.85 -3.45 -37.29
CA ALA A 530 9.50 -4.05 -38.56
C ALA A 530 8.99 -5.49 -38.27
N ARG A 531 7.73 -5.76 -38.60
CA ARG A 531 7.26 -7.13 -38.69
C ARG A 531 8.15 -7.84 -39.70
N LYS A 532 9.03 -8.72 -39.26
CA LYS A 532 9.62 -9.72 -40.13
C LYS A 532 8.46 -10.62 -40.59
N GLY A 533 8.03 -10.41 -41.82
CA GLY A 533 7.21 -11.36 -42.54
C GLY A 533 8.08 -12.52 -43.02
N ALA A 534 7.60 -13.67 -42.86
CA ALA A 534 7.55 -14.86 -43.70
C ALA A 534 7.39 -16.09 -42.78
#